data_ee1b49b9e75017addf3be608ab8ae9b3
#
_entry.id   ee1b49b9e75017addf3be608ab8ae9b3
#
_cell.length_a   1.000
_cell.length_b   1.000
_cell.length_c   1.000
_cell.angle_alpha   90.00
_cell.angle_beta   90.00
_cell.angle_gamma   90.00
#
_symmetry.space_group_name_H-M   'P 1'
#
loop_
_entity.id
_entity.type
_entity.pdbx_description
1 polymer ?
#
loop_
_entity_poly.entity_id
_entity_poly.type
_entity_poly.pdbx_seq_one_letter_code
_entity_poly.pdbx_strand_id
1 'polypeptide(L)'
;MNTKILVIDDEMHIVELLKFNLETANYEVHYSYDGFDGFIKAKEVKPDLILLDWMLPNISGIDVLRKIRSDKDLQNIPVIMLTAKNMEGDKVEGLEVGADDYITKPFGIKELLARIVSVLRRYNLNTKVEDDVLIYKDIKVDLSKHEVLKSNEKIDLTLKEFELLRLLLQNKGKVLSRNYLLDKIWGYEYYGETRTVDVHIRYLRKKIEGSNEKYIETI
;
A
#
# COMPACT_ATOMS: atom_id res chain seq x y z
N MET A 1 -0.35 21.78 5.39
CA MET A 1 0.96 21.11 5.30
C MET A 1 1.05 20.48 3.93
N ASN A 2 2.21 20.50 3.27
CA ASN A 2 2.38 19.84 1.98
C ASN A 2 2.51 18.34 2.21
N THR A 3 1.94 17.53 1.30
CA THR A 3 2.08 16.07 1.31
C THR A 3 3.54 15.69 1.08
N LYS A 4 4.10 14.89 1.98
CA LYS A 4 5.50 14.46 1.96
C LYS A 4 5.66 13.14 1.23
N ILE A 5 6.56 13.10 0.26
CA ILE A 5 6.92 11.87 -0.46
C ILE A 5 8.39 11.58 -0.23
N LEU A 6 8.69 10.35 0.18
CA LEU A 6 10.06 9.85 0.27
C LEU A 6 10.37 8.96 -0.94
N VAL A 7 11.44 9.29 -1.66
CA VAL A 7 11.97 8.51 -2.79
C VAL A 7 13.20 7.77 -2.31
N ILE A 8 13.23 6.46 -2.50
CA ILE A 8 14.39 5.59 -2.17
C ILE A 8 14.77 4.85 -3.45
N ASP A 9 15.84 5.31 -4.10
CA ASP A 9 16.32 4.77 -5.37
C ASP A 9 17.83 5.12 -5.50
N ASP A 10 18.67 4.18 -5.87
CA ASP A 10 20.13 4.39 -5.97
C ASP A 10 20.54 5.13 -7.27
N GLU A 11 19.66 5.17 -8.25
CA GLU A 11 19.88 5.87 -9.50
C GLU A 11 19.66 7.39 -9.35
N MET A 12 20.72 8.17 -9.17
CA MET A 12 20.65 9.62 -8.94
C MET A 12 19.79 10.34 -9.98
N HIS A 13 19.88 9.97 -11.25
CA HIS A 13 19.11 10.59 -12.32
C HIS A 13 17.60 10.32 -12.21
N ILE A 14 17.20 9.15 -11.72
CA ILE A 14 15.79 8.83 -11.43
C ILE A 14 15.30 9.66 -10.25
N VAL A 15 16.09 9.74 -9.18
CA VAL A 15 15.75 10.58 -8.01
C VAL A 15 15.58 12.04 -8.39
N GLU A 16 16.51 12.61 -9.19
CA GLU A 16 16.41 14.00 -9.65
C GLU A 16 15.17 14.23 -10.53
N LEU A 17 14.91 13.30 -11.47
CA LEU A 17 13.71 13.34 -12.31
C LEU A 17 12.43 13.32 -11.46
N LEU A 18 12.35 12.38 -10.52
CA LEU A 18 11.20 12.25 -9.62
C LEU A 18 11.04 13.49 -8.75
N LYS A 19 12.12 13.95 -8.12
CA LYS A 19 12.13 15.15 -7.29
C LYS A 19 11.57 16.35 -8.05
N PHE A 20 12.13 16.67 -9.23
CA PHE A 20 11.68 17.79 -10.04
C PHE A 20 10.18 17.73 -10.35
N ASN A 21 9.69 16.57 -10.80
CA ASN A 21 8.28 16.44 -11.20
C ASN A 21 7.34 16.45 -10.00
N LEU A 22 7.73 15.84 -8.87
CA LEU A 22 6.92 15.81 -7.66
C LEU A 22 6.86 17.20 -6.99
N GLU A 23 7.98 17.94 -6.93
CA GLU A 23 8.01 19.32 -6.43
C GLU A 23 7.16 20.23 -7.32
N THR A 24 7.20 20.05 -8.65
CA THR A 24 6.34 20.76 -9.60
C THR A 24 4.85 20.47 -9.36
N ALA A 25 4.52 19.27 -8.87
CA ALA A 25 3.18 18.88 -8.47
C ALA A 25 2.81 19.27 -7.02
N ASN A 26 3.61 20.16 -6.39
CA ASN A 26 3.45 20.70 -5.03
C ASN A 26 3.56 19.65 -3.91
N TYR A 27 4.34 18.58 -4.10
CA TYR A 27 4.73 17.66 -3.03
C TYR A 27 6.02 18.15 -2.35
N GLU A 28 6.16 17.86 -1.05
CA GLU A 28 7.43 17.99 -0.34
C GLU A 28 8.22 16.70 -0.54
N VAL A 29 9.41 16.76 -1.15
CA VAL A 29 10.16 15.57 -1.55
C VAL A 29 11.40 15.39 -0.68
N HIS A 30 11.49 14.22 -0.07
CA HIS A 30 12.67 13.71 0.60
C HIS A 30 13.20 12.53 -0.22
N TYR A 31 14.50 12.25 -0.15
CA TYR A 31 15.09 11.14 -0.91
C TYR A 31 16.27 10.50 -0.18
N SER A 32 16.54 9.27 -0.54
CA SER A 32 17.73 8.51 -0.16
C SER A 32 18.19 7.65 -1.33
N TYR A 33 19.50 7.45 -1.44
CA TYR A 33 20.14 6.59 -2.45
C TYR A 33 20.48 5.20 -1.91
N ASP A 34 20.15 4.92 -0.68
CA ASP A 34 20.43 3.64 0.02
C ASP A 34 19.20 3.21 0.82
N GLY A 35 18.93 1.90 0.82
CA GLY A 35 17.74 1.37 1.47
C GLY A 35 17.76 1.48 2.98
N PHE A 36 18.93 1.36 3.62
CA PHE A 36 19.04 1.49 5.07
C PHE A 36 18.86 2.95 5.53
N ASP A 37 19.54 3.89 4.85
CA ASP A 37 19.36 5.32 5.07
C ASP A 37 17.91 5.75 4.78
N GLY A 38 17.32 5.20 3.72
CA GLY A 38 15.91 5.43 3.38
C GLY A 38 14.94 5.01 4.49
N PHE A 39 15.19 3.84 5.11
CA PHE A 39 14.39 3.39 6.25
C PHE A 39 14.54 4.33 7.46
N ILE A 40 15.77 4.76 7.79
CA ILE A 40 16.01 5.73 8.87
C ILE A 40 15.29 7.03 8.57
N LYS A 41 15.45 7.56 7.36
CA LYS A 41 14.81 8.80 6.90
C LYS A 41 13.28 8.71 6.93
N ALA A 42 12.70 7.56 6.62
CA ALA A 42 11.26 7.34 6.76
C ALA A 42 10.78 7.52 8.21
N LYS A 43 11.56 7.09 9.19
CA LYS A 43 11.25 7.31 10.63
C LYS A 43 11.32 8.76 11.04
N GLU A 44 12.30 9.51 10.52
CA GLU A 44 12.51 10.93 10.85
C GLU A 44 11.44 11.81 10.20
N VAL A 45 11.20 11.61 8.89
CA VAL A 45 10.33 12.47 8.08
C VAL A 45 8.87 12.14 8.27
N LYS A 46 8.53 10.86 8.52
CA LYS A 46 7.17 10.30 8.55
C LYS A 46 6.40 10.71 7.28
N PRO A 47 6.82 10.21 6.10
CA PRO A 47 6.23 10.61 4.83
C PRO A 47 4.79 10.09 4.69
N ASP A 48 3.99 10.77 3.86
CA ASP A 48 2.64 10.34 3.51
C ASP A 48 2.62 9.23 2.45
N LEU A 49 3.74 9.05 1.71
CA LEU A 49 3.94 8.01 0.71
C LEU A 49 5.43 7.76 0.48
N ILE A 50 5.79 6.50 0.22
CA ILE A 50 7.14 6.11 -0.14
C ILE A 50 7.14 5.55 -1.57
N LEU A 51 8.04 6.06 -2.42
CA LEU A 51 8.45 5.44 -3.68
C LEU A 51 9.73 4.66 -3.41
N LEU A 52 9.72 3.36 -3.65
CA LEU A 52 10.81 2.46 -3.25
C LEU A 52 11.27 1.63 -4.44
N ASP A 53 12.53 1.81 -4.83
CA ASP A 53 13.13 0.94 -5.84
C ASP A 53 13.27 -0.49 -5.34
N TRP A 54 13.04 -1.44 -6.24
CA TRP A 54 13.20 -2.86 -5.98
C TRP A 54 14.66 -3.24 -5.80
N MET A 55 15.51 -2.74 -6.71
CA MET A 55 16.93 -3.09 -6.75
C MET A 55 17.78 -2.00 -6.11
N LEU A 56 18.01 -2.11 -4.82
CA LEU A 56 18.90 -1.23 -4.08
C LEU A 56 20.20 -1.95 -3.72
N PRO A 57 21.33 -1.24 -3.63
CA PRO A 57 22.57 -1.81 -3.14
C PRO A 57 22.48 -2.16 -1.65
N ASN A 58 23.24 -3.17 -1.22
CA ASN A 58 23.38 -3.63 0.17
C ASN A 58 22.13 -4.26 0.78
N ILE A 59 20.95 -3.67 0.62
CA ILE A 59 19.68 -4.20 1.11
C ILE A 59 18.62 -4.04 0.01
N SER A 60 17.94 -5.12 -0.36
CA SER A 60 16.92 -5.06 -1.41
C SER A 60 15.72 -4.19 -1.00
N GLY A 61 15.04 -3.59 -1.99
CA GLY A 61 13.83 -2.81 -1.71
C GLY A 61 12.75 -3.63 -1.01
N ILE A 62 12.67 -4.94 -1.30
CA ILE A 62 11.73 -5.83 -0.63
C ILE A 62 12.06 -6.01 0.86
N ASP A 63 13.33 -6.04 1.23
CA ASP A 63 13.73 -6.12 2.63
C ASP A 63 13.52 -4.79 3.36
N VAL A 64 13.67 -3.66 2.67
CA VAL A 64 13.29 -2.34 3.19
C VAL A 64 11.78 -2.31 3.43
N LEU A 65 10.97 -2.80 2.49
CA LEU A 65 9.52 -2.90 2.64
C LEU A 65 9.13 -3.77 3.84
N ARG A 66 9.77 -4.94 4.01
CA ARG A 66 9.55 -5.80 5.19
C ARG A 66 9.84 -5.07 6.50
N LYS A 67 10.93 -4.29 6.55
CA LYS A 67 11.27 -3.46 7.73
C LYS A 67 10.19 -2.38 7.97
N ILE A 68 9.74 -1.68 6.93
CA ILE A 68 8.67 -0.69 7.01
C ILE A 68 7.40 -1.34 7.56
N ARG A 69 7.01 -2.50 7.06
CA ARG A 69 5.79 -3.22 7.50
C ARG A 69 5.90 -3.80 8.91
N SER A 70 7.11 -4.04 9.39
CA SER A 70 7.37 -4.52 10.77
C SER A 70 7.48 -3.40 11.79
N ASP A 71 7.60 -2.16 11.35
CA ASP A 71 7.75 -0.99 12.23
C ASP A 71 6.38 -0.38 12.56
N LYS A 72 6.07 -0.21 13.84
CA LYS A 72 4.75 0.25 14.32
C LYS A 72 4.38 1.66 13.82
N ASP A 73 5.36 2.52 13.60
CA ASP A 73 5.13 3.90 13.17
C ASP A 73 5.02 4.01 11.64
N LEU A 74 5.61 3.08 10.89
CA LEU A 74 5.71 3.13 9.43
C LEU A 74 4.79 2.14 8.71
N GLN A 75 4.30 1.11 9.38
CA GLN A 75 3.58 -0.01 8.74
C GLN A 75 2.36 0.40 7.91
N ASN A 76 1.75 1.53 8.25
CA ASN A 76 0.55 2.05 7.58
C ASN A 76 0.88 3.06 6.46
N ILE A 77 2.16 3.45 6.29
CA ILE A 77 2.55 4.36 5.22
C ILE A 77 2.45 3.63 3.88
N PRO A 78 1.73 4.18 2.89
CA PRO A 78 1.63 3.56 1.58
C PRO A 78 2.98 3.54 0.87
N VAL A 79 3.29 2.40 0.23
CA VAL A 79 4.52 2.18 -0.52
C VAL A 79 4.19 1.77 -1.96
N ILE A 80 4.70 2.54 -2.93
CA ILE A 80 4.69 2.18 -4.35
C ILE A 80 6.08 1.67 -4.71
N MET A 81 6.16 0.41 -5.16
CA MET A 81 7.41 -0.19 -5.62
C MET A 81 7.73 0.24 -7.04
N LEU A 82 8.98 0.63 -7.30
CA LEU A 82 9.52 0.86 -8.64
C LEU A 82 10.32 -0.40 -9.03
N THR A 83 9.97 -1.04 -10.17
CA THR A 83 10.53 -2.35 -10.54
C THR A 83 10.92 -2.41 -12.01
N ALA A 84 11.91 -3.24 -12.36
CA ALA A 84 12.23 -3.50 -13.76
C ALA A 84 11.20 -4.44 -14.43
N LYS A 85 10.99 -4.28 -15.74
CA LYS A 85 9.91 -4.92 -16.53
C LYS A 85 9.90 -6.45 -16.54
N ASN A 86 10.99 -7.12 -16.17
CA ASN A 86 11.18 -8.56 -16.42
C ASN A 86 10.95 -9.48 -15.22
N MET A 87 10.37 -8.98 -14.13
CA MET A 87 10.26 -9.70 -12.87
C MET A 87 8.80 -9.98 -12.48
N GLU A 88 8.08 -10.82 -13.27
CA GLU A 88 6.72 -11.24 -12.90
C GLU A 88 6.68 -11.96 -11.54
N GLY A 89 7.73 -12.73 -11.21
CA GLY A 89 7.87 -13.37 -9.89
C GLY A 89 7.99 -12.37 -8.76
N ASP A 90 8.71 -11.28 -8.97
CA ASP A 90 9.00 -10.27 -7.95
C ASP A 90 7.78 -9.38 -7.65
N LYS A 91 6.89 -9.18 -8.63
CA LYS A 91 5.62 -8.46 -8.41
C LYS A 91 4.73 -9.20 -7.41
N VAL A 92 4.69 -10.52 -7.49
CA VAL A 92 3.93 -11.36 -6.55
C VAL A 92 4.57 -11.25 -5.16
N GLU A 93 5.90 -11.35 -5.06
CA GLU A 93 6.62 -11.21 -3.78
C GLU A 93 6.42 -9.81 -3.16
N GLY A 94 6.52 -8.73 -3.94
CA GLY A 94 6.30 -7.36 -3.45
C GLY A 94 4.89 -7.12 -2.90
N LEU A 95 3.88 -7.64 -3.59
CA LEU A 95 2.50 -7.61 -3.13
C LEU A 95 2.29 -8.49 -1.90
N GLU A 96 2.96 -9.63 -1.84
CA GLU A 96 2.94 -10.54 -0.68
C GLU A 96 3.53 -9.89 0.58
N VAL A 97 4.57 -9.08 0.42
CA VAL A 97 5.19 -8.33 1.53
C VAL A 97 4.38 -7.10 1.93
N GLY A 98 3.43 -6.66 1.09
CA GLY A 98 2.50 -5.59 1.43
C GLY A 98 2.78 -4.24 0.76
N ALA A 99 3.30 -4.23 -0.47
CA ALA A 99 3.29 -3.05 -1.32
C ALA A 99 1.85 -2.64 -1.68
N ASP A 100 1.58 -1.35 -1.76
CA ASP A 100 0.24 -0.82 -2.07
C ASP A 100 0.00 -0.72 -3.57
N ASP A 101 1.06 -0.49 -4.33
CA ASP A 101 1.08 -0.49 -5.79
C ASP A 101 2.51 -0.74 -6.30
N TYR A 102 2.65 -0.98 -7.61
CA TYR A 102 3.94 -1.07 -8.28
C TYR A 102 3.91 -0.38 -9.64
N ILE A 103 5.07 0.12 -10.07
CA ILE A 103 5.27 0.75 -11.36
C ILE A 103 6.52 0.14 -12.00
N THR A 104 6.41 -0.27 -13.27
CA THR A 104 7.55 -0.84 -14.00
C THR A 104 8.39 0.26 -14.64
N LYS A 105 9.71 0.22 -14.42
CA LYS A 105 10.68 1.04 -15.14
C LYS A 105 10.87 0.48 -16.59
N PRO A 106 10.91 1.32 -17.65
CA PRO A 106 10.70 2.77 -17.60
C PRO A 106 9.21 3.14 -17.48
N PHE A 107 8.92 4.16 -16.69
CA PHE A 107 7.56 4.64 -16.46
C PHE A 107 7.33 6.06 -16.98
N GLY A 108 6.11 6.37 -17.32
CA GLY A 108 5.70 7.73 -17.64
C GLY A 108 5.43 8.56 -16.39
N ILE A 109 5.90 9.81 -16.34
CA ILE A 109 5.66 10.72 -15.20
C ILE A 109 4.17 10.92 -14.93
N LYS A 110 3.35 11.03 -15.99
CA LYS A 110 1.89 11.17 -15.85
C LYS A 110 1.27 9.95 -15.17
N GLU A 111 1.72 8.74 -15.51
CA GLU A 111 1.27 7.51 -14.89
C GLU A 111 1.65 7.48 -13.41
N LEU A 112 2.91 7.78 -13.08
CA LEU A 112 3.38 7.82 -11.71
C LEU A 112 2.55 8.80 -10.86
N LEU A 113 2.36 10.05 -11.34
CA LEU A 113 1.56 11.05 -10.63
C LEU A 113 0.10 10.61 -10.44
N ALA A 114 -0.51 9.99 -11.45
CA ALA A 114 -1.87 9.45 -11.32
C ALA A 114 -1.98 8.36 -10.26
N ARG A 115 -0.98 7.47 -10.16
CA ARG A 115 -0.92 6.41 -9.13
C ARG A 115 -0.71 7.00 -7.73
N ILE A 116 0.20 7.97 -7.58
CA ILE A 116 0.42 8.68 -6.32
C ILE A 116 -0.89 9.32 -5.84
N VAL A 117 -1.56 10.08 -6.71
CA VAL A 117 -2.86 10.70 -6.38
C VAL A 117 -3.89 9.64 -6.00
N SER A 118 -3.96 8.54 -6.74
CA SER A 118 -4.90 7.45 -6.45
C SER A 118 -4.64 6.81 -5.09
N VAL A 119 -3.38 6.57 -4.73
CA VAL A 119 -2.98 5.99 -3.44
C VAL A 119 -3.28 6.98 -2.30
N LEU A 120 -2.82 8.23 -2.42
CA LEU A 120 -3.03 9.26 -1.40
C LEU A 120 -4.52 9.62 -1.20
N ARG A 121 -5.31 9.65 -2.27
CA ARG A 121 -6.75 9.90 -2.18
C ARG A 121 -7.45 8.83 -1.33
N ARG A 122 -7.07 7.57 -1.50
CA ARG A 122 -7.62 6.46 -0.71
C ARG A 122 -7.27 6.60 0.76
N TYR A 123 -6.06 7.04 1.05
CA TYR A 123 -5.63 7.35 2.42
C TYR A 123 -6.41 8.53 3.02
N ASN A 124 -6.63 9.62 2.25
CA ASN A 124 -7.34 10.82 2.70
C ASN A 124 -8.86 10.67 2.74
N LEU A 125 -9.48 9.82 1.89
CA LEU A 125 -10.92 9.55 1.93
C LEU A 125 -11.33 8.77 3.19
N ASN A 126 -10.37 8.14 3.86
CA ASN A 126 -10.60 7.49 5.13
C ASN A 126 -10.74 8.48 6.31
N THR A 127 -10.55 9.80 6.09
CA THR A 127 -10.63 10.82 7.15
C THR A 127 -11.97 11.57 7.24
N LYS A 128 -13.01 11.21 6.44
CA LYS A 128 -14.31 11.88 6.46
C LYS A 128 -15.48 10.92 6.20
N VAL A 129 -15.94 10.18 7.20
CA VAL A 129 -17.30 9.57 7.18
C VAL A 129 -17.85 9.46 8.61
N GLU A 130 -19.10 9.90 8.79
CA GLU A 130 -19.87 9.89 10.04
C GLU A 130 -20.51 8.52 10.36
N ASP A 131 -19.78 7.44 10.24
CA ASP A 131 -20.06 6.15 10.91
C ASP A 131 -18.72 5.40 10.93
N ASP A 132 -17.84 5.86 11.79
CA ASP A 132 -16.42 5.52 11.76
C ASP A 132 -16.11 4.08 12.21
N VAL A 133 -17.10 3.28 12.57
CA VAL A 133 -16.86 1.93 13.10
C VAL A 133 -17.71 0.89 12.40
N LEU A 134 -17.07 -0.02 11.68
CA LEU A 134 -17.72 -1.19 11.11
C LEU A 134 -17.55 -2.40 12.04
N ILE A 135 -18.63 -3.12 12.30
CA ILE A 135 -18.61 -4.30 13.15
C ILE A 135 -19.20 -5.51 12.40
N TYR A 136 -18.47 -6.61 12.45
CA TYR A 136 -18.97 -7.89 11.95
C TYR A 136 -18.40 -9.04 12.79
N LYS A 137 -19.29 -9.76 13.47
CA LYS A 137 -18.92 -10.79 14.47
C LYS A 137 -17.98 -10.18 15.52
N ASP A 138 -16.78 -10.70 15.64
CA ASP A 138 -15.74 -10.25 16.56
C ASP A 138 -14.73 -9.27 15.92
N ILE A 139 -14.94 -8.90 14.64
CA ILE A 139 -14.12 -7.90 13.96
C ILE A 139 -14.75 -6.52 14.13
N LYS A 140 -13.94 -5.57 14.61
CA LYS A 140 -14.26 -4.15 14.70
C LYS A 140 -13.22 -3.35 13.93
N VAL A 141 -13.66 -2.55 12.97
CA VAL A 141 -12.82 -1.68 12.13
C VAL A 141 -13.16 -0.24 12.45
N ASP A 142 -12.21 0.48 13.02
CA ASP A 142 -12.30 1.93 13.24
C ASP A 142 -11.69 2.61 12.00
N LEU A 143 -12.53 3.21 11.19
CA LEU A 143 -12.15 3.82 9.91
C LEU A 143 -11.35 5.12 10.12
N SER A 144 -11.65 5.86 11.20
CA SER A 144 -11.00 7.13 11.51
C SER A 144 -9.56 6.92 12.02
N LYS A 145 -9.34 5.83 12.77
CA LYS A 145 -8.03 5.49 13.34
C LYS A 145 -7.24 4.49 12.49
N HIS A 146 -7.81 3.99 11.38
CA HIS A 146 -7.23 2.87 10.62
C HIS A 146 -6.86 1.68 11.51
N GLU A 147 -7.71 1.36 12.46
CA GLU A 147 -7.46 0.32 13.44
C GLU A 147 -8.43 -0.83 13.28
N VAL A 148 -7.91 -2.05 13.34
CA VAL A 148 -8.72 -3.28 13.28
C VAL A 148 -8.49 -4.06 14.55
N LEU A 149 -9.60 -4.42 15.21
CA LEU A 149 -9.60 -5.32 16.35
C LEU A 149 -10.34 -6.61 15.97
N LYS A 150 -9.79 -7.75 16.37
CA LYS A 150 -10.47 -9.04 16.37
C LYS A 150 -10.51 -9.57 17.79
N SER A 151 -11.70 -9.89 18.30
CA SER A 151 -11.89 -10.31 19.70
C SER A 151 -11.25 -9.34 20.72
N ASN A 152 -11.26 -8.01 20.40
CA ASN A 152 -10.60 -6.92 21.13
C ASN A 152 -9.06 -6.91 21.08
N GLU A 153 -8.42 -7.76 20.30
CA GLU A 153 -6.98 -7.72 20.06
C GLU A 153 -6.70 -6.99 18.73
N LYS A 154 -5.67 -6.13 18.73
CA LYS A 154 -5.30 -5.37 17.54
C LYS A 154 -4.67 -6.28 16.48
N ILE A 155 -5.15 -6.11 15.24
CA ILE A 155 -4.59 -6.77 14.06
C ILE A 155 -3.93 -5.73 13.19
N ASP A 156 -2.67 -5.98 12.82
CA ASP A 156 -1.92 -5.11 11.90
C ASP A 156 -2.21 -5.52 10.45
N LEU A 157 -2.91 -4.64 9.73
CA LEU A 157 -3.19 -4.78 8.31
C LEU A 157 -2.37 -3.77 7.50
N THR A 158 -1.95 -4.16 6.31
CA THR A 158 -1.46 -3.20 5.31
C THR A 158 -2.61 -2.35 4.81
N LEU A 159 -2.31 -1.21 4.16
CA LEU A 159 -3.35 -0.33 3.62
C LEU A 159 -4.32 -1.08 2.70
N LYS A 160 -3.80 -1.96 1.81
CA LYS A 160 -4.64 -2.75 0.88
C LYS A 160 -5.51 -3.79 1.57
N GLU A 161 -4.98 -4.45 2.58
CA GLU A 161 -5.75 -5.40 3.39
C GLU A 161 -6.85 -4.67 4.18
N PHE A 162 -6.55 -3.49 4.72
CA PHE A 162 -7.52 -2.65 5.40
C PHE A 162 -8.64 -2.19 4.45
N GLU A 163 -8.30 -1.69 3.26
CA GLU A 163 -9.27 -1.27 2.25
C GLU A 163 -10.14 -2.42 1.75
N LEU A 164 -9.55 -3.61 1.55
CA LEU A 164 -10.28 -4.83 1.22
C LEU A 164 -11.28 -5.19 2.32
N LEU A 165 -10.83 -5.22 3.57
CA LEU A 165 -11.69 -5.53 4.71
C LEU A 165 -12.83 -4.53 4.83
N ARG A 166 -12.53 -3.22 4.73
CA ARG A 166 -13.54 -2.16 4.72
C ARG A 166 -14.58 -2.37 3.63
N LEU A 167 -14.14 -2.57 2.38
CA LEU A 167 -15.03 -2.72 1.23
C LEU A 167 -15.90 -3.97 1.34
N LEU A 168 -15.34 -5.08 1.83
CA LEU A 168 -16.08 -6.31 2.08
C LEU A 168 -17.13 -6.12 3.18
N LEU A 169 -16.79 -5.46 4.28
CA LEU A 169 -17.71 -5.18 5.39
C LEU A 169 -18.86 -4.25 4.96
N GLN A 170 -18.58 -3.22 4.18
CA GLN A 170 -19.59 -2.32 3.61
C GLN A 170 -20.54 -3.02 2.63
N ASN A 171 -20.10 -4.14 2.04
CA ASN A 171 -20.88 -4.94 1.09
C ASN A 171 -21.19 -6.35 1.60
N LYS A 172 -21.26 -6.53 2.91
CA LYS A 172 -21.49 -7.84 3.51
C LYS A 172 -22.75 -8.52 2.94
N GLY A 173 -22.63 -9.82 2.66
CA GLY A 173 -23.71 -10.60 2.05
C GLY A 173 -23.87 -10.42 0.53
N LYS A 174 -23.02 -9.59 -0.12
CA LYS A 174 -23.00 -9.43 -1.58
C LYS A 174 -21.79 -10.10 -2.18
N VAL A 175 -21.95 -10.64 -3.38
CA VAL A 175 -20.84 -11.15 -4.19
C VAL A 175 -20.16 -9.98 -4.89
N LEU A 176 -18.84 -9.84 -4.71
CA LEU A 176 -18.03 -8.83 -5.36
C LEU A 176 -17.09 -9.51 -6.36
N SER A 177 -17.06 -9.05 -7.60
CA SER A 177 -16.13 -9.59 -8.59
C SER A 177 -14.70 -9.09 -8.34
N ARG A 178 -13.70 -9.86 -8.78
CA ARG A 178 -12.28 -9.47 -8.72
C ARG A 178 -12.02 -8.14 -9.42
N ASN A 179 -12.62 -7.93 -10.58
CA ASN A 179 -12.50 -6.67 -11.32
C ASN A 179 -13.07 -5.50 -10.51
N TYR A 180 -14.24 -5.66 -9.90
CA TYR A 180 -14.82 -4.64 -9.05
C TYR A 180 -13.92 -4.28 -7.87
N LEU A 181 -13.36 -5.29 -7.19
CA LEU A 181 -12.42 -5.08 -6.09
C LEU A 181 -11.14 -4.38 -6.57
N LEU A 182 -10.62 -4.81 -7.73
CA LEU A 182 -9.45 -4.20 -8.35
C LEU A 182 -9.71 -2.71 -8.66
N ASP A 183 -10.79 -2.39 -9.35
CA ASP A 183 -11.15 -1.02 -9.74
C ASP A 183 -11.35 -0.12 -8.51
N LYS A 184 -12.00 -0.64 -7.46
CA LYS A 184 -12.29 0.15 -6.26
C LYS A 184 -11.06 0.39 -5.38
N ILE A 185 -10.14 -0.56 -5.30
CA ILE A 185 -9.00 -0.51 -4.39
C ILE A 185 -7.71 -0.07 -5.09
N TRP A 186 -7.53 -0.40 -6.37
CA TRP A 186 -6.35 0.00 -7.13
C TRP A 186 -6.62 1.10 -8.16
N GLY A 187 -7.89 1.31 -8.53
CA GLY A 187 -8.34 2.37 -9.46
C GLY A 187 -8.60 1.85 -10.85
N TYR A 188 -9.43 2.62 -11.61
CA TYR A 188 -9.91 2.25 -12.94
C TYR A 188 -8.81 2.15 -14.02
N GLU A 189 -7.67 2.82 -13.79
CA GLU A 189 -6.50 2.80 -14.69
C GLU A 189 -5.42 1.80 -14.24
N TYR A 190 -5.77 0.88 -13.35
CA TYR A 190 -4.84 -0.14 -12.91
C TYR A 190 -4.69 -1.22 -13.99
N TYR A 191 -3.54 -1.27 -14.65
CA TYR A 191 -3.20 -2.24 -15.69
C TYR A 191 -2.64 -3.57 -15.14
N GLY A 192 -2.76 -3.81 -13.84
CA GLY A 192 -2.30 -5.04 -13.20
C GLY A 192 -3.30 -6.20 -13.34
N GLU A 193 -2.82 -7.41 -13.08
CA GLU A 193 -3.63 -8.62 -13.15
C GLU A 193 -4.62 -8.71 -11.98
N THR A 194 -5.76 -9.36 -12.20
CA THR A 194 -6.77 -9.66 -11.16
C THR A 194 -6.24 -10.54 -10.04
N ARG A 195 -5.13 -11.26 -10.28
CA ARG A 195 -4.40 -12.05 -9.27
C ARG A 195 -3.91 -11.22 -8.08
N THR A 196 -3.66 -9.93 -8.28
CA THR A 196 -3.33 -8.98 -7.19
C THR A 196 -4.37 -9.03 -6.07
N VAL A 197 -5.65 -9.09 -6.43
CA VAL A 197 -6.75 -9.20 -5.45
C VAL A 197 -6.65 -10.52 -4.66
N ASP A 198 -6.41 -11.64 -5.35
CA ASP A 198 -6.34 -12.95 -4.71
C ASP A 198 -5.20 -13.03 -3.68
N VAL A 199 -4.07 -12.42 -3.98
CA VAL A 199 -2.92 -12.33 -3.07
C VAL A 199 -3.32 -11.60 -1.79
N HIS A 200 -3.88 -10.40 -1.90
CA HIS A 200 -4.27 -9.60 -0.73
C HIS A 200 -5.43 -10.26 0.06
N ILE A 201 -6.38 -10.89 -0.61
CA ILE A 201 -7.44 -11.69 0.05
C ILE A 201 -6.83 -12.86 0.84
N ARG A 202 -5.83 -13.56 0.28
CA ARG A 202 -5.14 -14.65 0.99
C ARG A 202 -4.47 -14.16 2.27
N TYR A 203 -3.76 -13.03 2.22
CA TYR A 203 -3.10 -12.47 3.41
C TYR A 203 -4.09 -11.93 4.41
N LEU A 204 -5.15 -11.26 3.96
CA LEU A 204 -6.22 -10.79 4.82
C LEU A 204 -6.85 -11.99 5.57
N ARG A 205 -7.23 -13.05 4.85
CA ARG A 205 -7.74 -14.29 5.48
C ARG A 205 -6.81 -14.82 6.56
N LYS A 206 -5.51 -14.93 6.24
CA LYS A 206 -4.50 -15.43 7.19
C LYS A 206 -4.47 -14.63 8.50
N LYS A 207 -4.78 -13.33 8.44
CA LYS A 207 -4.77 -12.44 9.61
C LYS A 207 -6.10 -12.43 10.37
N ILE A 208 -7.23 -12.55 9.67
CA ILE A 208 -8.56 -12.45 10.31
C ILE A 208 -9.25 -13.80 10.54
N GLU A 209 -8.89 -14.86 9.80
CA GLU A 209 -9.53 -16.18 9.93
C GLU A 209 -8.73 -17.09 10.85
N GLY A 210 -9.44 -17.78 11.75
CA GLY A 210 -8.90 -18.86 12.57
C GLY A 210 -9.16 -20.23 11.94
N SER A 211 -8.74 -21.30 12.60
CA SER A 211 -8.86 -22.68 12.08
C SER A 211 -10.31 -23.11 11.78
N ASN A 212 -11.30 -22.53 12.45
CA ASN A 212 -12.72 -22.86 12.31
C ASN A 212 -13.60 -21.67 11.93
N GLU A 213 -13.02 -20.51 11.64
CA GLU A 213 -13.78 -19.29 11.35
C GLU A 213 -13.49 -18.83 9.93
N LYS A 214 -14.54 -18.71 9.12
CA LYS A 214 -14.49 -18.12 7.79
C LYS A 214 -15.29 -16.83 7.77
N TYR A 215 -14.65 -15.77 7.26
CA TYR A 215 -15.27 -14.46 7.09
C TYR A 215 -15.43 -14.10 5.62
N ILE A 216 -14.51 -14.56 4.76
CA ILE A 216 -14.49 -14.28 3.32
C ILE A 216 -14.69 -15.60 2.58
N GLU A 217 -15.74 -15.69 1.79
CA GLU A 217 -16.01 -16.84 0.93
C GLU A 217 -15.62 -16.51 -0.52
N THR A 218 -15.15 -17.53 -1.24
CA THR A 218 -14.90 -17.45 -2.69
C THR A 218 -15.97 -18.30 -3.37
N ILE A 219 -16.69 -17.68 -4.30
CA ILE A 219 -17.75 -18.28 -5.08
C ILE A 219 -17.26 -18.39 -6.54
#